data_c2e9ffe649ba521411083f31504e4a5b
#
_entry.id   c2e9ffe649ba521411083f31504e4a5b
#
_cell.length_a   1.000
_cell.length_b   1.000
_cell.length_c   1.000
_cell.angle_alpha   90.00
_cell.angle_beta   90.00
_cell.angle_gamma   90.00
#
_symmetry.space_group_name_H-M   'P 1'
#
loop_
_entity.id
_entity.type
_entity.pdbx_description
1 polymer ?
#
loop_
_entity_poly.entity_id
_entity_poly.type
_entity_poly.pdbx_seq_one_letter_code
_entity_poly.pdbx_strand_id
1 'polypeptide(L)'
;RKKILENNKIICRVEPSNVDEDSVKESLLKEKATPTIISKNLAELKANKISQKFINEIVIGADSVIDLEGKIISKPNDRIEALQILQKLNGKTHQLVSSVCISRDGSMIWNYTDKASLTMKNMSLPELEAYLKKISDTVLYAYNVYQIEGEGRSLFSKIEGDEDTIMGLPVKQIKEYLDRLE
;
A
#
# COMPACT_ATOMS: atom_id res chain seq x y z
N ARG A 1 -5.05 -7.58 2.99
CA ARG A 1 -5.16 -8.01 1.56
C ARG A 1 -5.76 -9.41 1.40
N LYS A 2 -5.31 -10.43 2.17
CA LYS A 2 -5.90 -11.78 2.09
C LYS A 2 -7.42 -11.74 2.28
N LYS A 3 -7.91 -11.07 3.32
CA LYS A 3 -9.34 -10.94 3.62
C LYS A 3 -10.13 -10.28 2.48
N ILE A 4 -9.55 -9.31 1.77
CA ILE A 4 -10.18 -8.68 0.61
C ILE A 4 -10.39 -9.70 -0.51
N LEU A 5 -9.37 -10.50 -0.81
CA LEU A 5 -9.46 -11.57 -1.82
C LEU A 5 -10.51 -12.61 -1.44
N GLU A 6 -10.49 -13.09 -0.21
CA GLU A 6 -11.46 -14.09 0.31
C GLU A 6 -12.90 -13.57 0.28
N ASN A 7 -13.13 -12.32 0.67
CA ASN A 7 -14.45 -11.68 0.59
C ASN A 7 -14.97 -11.59 -0.85
N ASN A 8 -14.06 -11.52 -1.82
CA ASN A 8 -14.38 -11.52 -3.26
C ASN A 8 -14.31 -12.92 -3.89
N LYS A 9 -14.32 -13.98 -3.08
CA LYS A 9 -14.32 -15.40 -3.50
C LYS A 9 -13.04 -15.84 -4.23
N ILE A 10 -11.94 -15.10 -4.05
CA ILE A 10 -10.62 -15.47 -4.57
C ILE A 10 -9.88 -16.19 -3.43
N ILE A 11 -9.82 -17.52 -3.54
CA ILE A 11 -9.13 -18.36 -2.55
C ILE A 11 -7.64 -18.30 -2.84
N CYS A 12 -6.84 -17.97 -1.84
CA CYS A 12 -5.39 -17.86 -1.98
C CYS A 12 -4.64 -18.32 -0.74
N ARG A 13 -3.40 -18.77 -0.92
CA ARG A 13 -2.42 -18.87 0.15
C ARG A 13 -1.56 -17.61 0.20
N VAL A 14 -0.97 -17.32 1.34
CA VAL A 14 -0.08 -16.17 1.52
C VAL A 14 1.35 -16.66 1.64
N GLU A 15 2.22 -16.10 0.79
CA GLU A 15 3.64 -16.39 0.78
C GLU A 15 4.44 -15.09 0.95
N PRO A 16 5.32 -14.99 1.97
CA PRO A 16 6.17 -13.82 2.16
C PRO A 16 7.22 -13.74 1.05
N SER A 17 7.29 -12.60 0.38
CA SER A 17 8.24 -12.41 -0.73
C SER A 17 9.69 -12.20 -0.26
N ASN A 18 9.88 -11.67 0.95
CA ASN A 18 11.21 -11.32 1.49
C ASN A 18 12.03 -10.47 0.50
N VAL A 19 11.38 -9.50 -0.14
CA VAL A 19 12.04 -8.48 -0.95
C VAL A 19 12.59 -7.42 0.01
N ASP A 20 13.84 -6.99 -0.22
CA ASP A 20 14.41 -5.84 0.47
C ASP A 20 13.81 -4.55 -0.11
N GLU A 21 12.66 -4.17 0.45
CA GLU A 21 11.89 -3.02 -0.04
C GLU A 21 12.65 -1.70 0.12
N ASP A 22 13.44 -1.57 1.17
CA ASP A 22 14.14 -0.31 1.47
C ASP A 22 15.28 -0.08 0.48
N SER A 23 16.08 -1.09 0.18
CA SER A 23 17.11 -1.02 -0.86
C SER A 23 16.53 -0.71 -2.24
N VAL A 24 15.39 -1.31 -2.58
CA VAL A 24 14.70 -1.04 -3.87
C VAL A 24 14.21 0.39 -3.93
N LYS A 25 13.56 0.88 -2.87
CA LYS A 25 13.08 2.27 -2.77
C LYS A 25 14.22 3.25 -2.89
N GLU A 26 15.32 3.03 -2.16
CA GLU A 26 16.50 3.90 -2.20
C GLU A 26 17.09 4.00 -3.60
N SER A 27 17.25 2.86 -4.29
CA SER A 27 17.74 2.83 -5.67
C SER A 27 16.84 3.61 -6.62
N LEU A 28 15.53 3.37 -6.57
CA LEU A 28 14.56 4.04 -7.43
C LEU A 28 14.47 5.55 -7.15
N LEU A 29 14.61 5.96 -5.88
CA LEU A 29 14.64 7.39 -5.50
C LEU A 29 15.88 8.10 -6.02
N LYS A 30 17.05 7.44 -6.08
CA LYS A 30 18.26 7.99 -6.71
C LYS A 30 18.04 8.24 -8.22
N GLU A 31 17.22 7.43 -8.86
CA GLU A 31 16.80 7.60 -10.26
C GLU A 31 15.62 8.57 -10.43
N LYS A 32 15.20 9.25 -9.36
CA LYS A 32 14.07 10.18 -9.34
C LYS A 32 12.72 9.53 -9.73
N ALA A 33 12.56 8.26 -9.44
CA ALA A 33 11.30 7.56 -9.66
C ALA A 33 10.16 8.17 -8.84
N THR A 34 8.98 8.26 -9.46
CA THR A 34 7.77 8.73 -8.77
C THR A 34 7.23 7.69 -7.79
N PRO A 35 6.43 8.08 -6.77
CA PRO A 35 5.78 7.12 -5.88
C PRO A 35 5.01 6.02 -6.62
N THR A 36 4.36 6.35 -7.74
CA THR A 36 3.67 5.38 -8.59
C THR A 36 4.62 4.34 -9.19
N ILE A 37 5.77 4.77 -9.71
CA ILE A 37 6.79 3.86 -10.25
C ILE A 37 7.34 2.96 -9.15
N ILE A 38 7.60 3.49 -7.97
CA ILE A 38 8.09 2.73 -6.81
C ILE A 38 7.08 1.64 -6.42
N SER A 39 5.81 2.00 -6.26
CA SER A 39 4.75 1.05 -5.91
C SER A 39 4.61 -0.08 -6.95
N LYS A 40 4.63 0.26 -8.26
CA LYS A 40 4.58 -0.72 -9.34
C LYS A 40 5.76 -1.69 -9.30
N ASN A 41 6.98 -1.18 -9.18
CA ASN A 41 8.19 -2.01 -9.13
C ASN A 41 8.17 -2.96 -7.93
N LEU A 42 7.76 -2.49 -6.76
CA LEU A 42 7.67 -3.33 -5.57
C LEU A 42 6.61 -4.42 -5.72
N ALA A 43 5.45 -4.10 -6.27
CA ALA A 43 4.41 -5.09 -6.55
C ALA A 43 4.90 -6.17 -7.53
N GLU A 44 5.58 -5.77 -8.59
CA GLU A 44 6.15 -6.68 -9.60
C GLU A 44 7.26 -7.56 -9.01
N LEU A 45 8.22 -6.99 -8.31
CA LEU A 45 9.31 -7.75 -7.67
C LEU A 45 8.77 -8.81 -6.70
N LYS A 46 7.75 -8.46 -5.90
CA LYS A 46 7.10 -9.40 -4.99
C LYS A 46 6.45 -10.56 -5.74
N ALA A 47 5.68 -10.26 -6.80
CA ALA A 47 5.00 -11.27 -7.60
C ALA A 47 5.99 -12.17 -8.35
N ASN A 48 6.96 -11.59 -9.07
CA ASN A 48 7.94 -12.33 -9.85
C ASN A 48 8.78 -13.27 -8.98
N LYS A 49 9.27 -12.77 -7.83
CA LYS A 49 10.11 -13.57 -6.92
C LYS A 49 9.40 -14.82 -6.40
N ILE A 50 8.11 -14.72 -6.09
CA ILE A 50 7.33 -15.86 -5.62
C ILE A 50 6.93 -16.76 -6.76
N SER A 51 6.54 -16.23 -7.91
CA SER A 51 6.12 -17.04 -9.07
C SER A 51 7.23 -17.90 -9.66
N GLN A 52 8.51 -17.54 -9.45
CA GLN A 52 9.65 -18.41 -9.78
C GLN A 52 9.70 -19.70 -8.96
N LYS A 53 9.10 -19.70 -7.77
CA LYS A 53 9.08 -20.88 -6.88
C LYS A 53 7.89 -21.79 -7.12
N PHE A 54 6.82 -21.26 -7.71
CA PHE A 54 5.54 -21.94 -7.89
C PHE A 54 5.17 -21.94 -9.37
N ILE A 55 5.75 -22.90 -10.09
CA ILE A 55 5.59 -23.03 -11.55
C ILE A 55 4.13 -23.31 -11.91
N ASN A 56 3.67 -22.67 -12.99
CA ASN A 56 2.28 -22.70 -13.49
C ASN A 56 1.22 -22.10 -12.55
N GLU A 57 1.60 -21.55 -11.39
CA GLU A 57 0.67 -20.88 -10.49
C GLU A 57 0.54 -19.39 -10.78
N ILE A 58 -0.65 -18.86 -10.56
CA ILE A 58 -0.90 -17.41 -10.61
C ILE A 58 -0.47 -16.80 -9.26
N VAL A 59 0.41 -15.82 -9.31
CA VAL A 59 0.90 -15.12 -8.12
C VAL A 59 0.51 -13.65 -8.18
N ILE A 60 -0.13 -13.17 -7.12
CA ILE A 60 -0.52 -11.76 -6.97
C ILE A 60 0.44 -11.09 -6.01
N GLY A 61 1.18 -10.10 -6.48
CA GLY A 61 1.99 -9.19 -5.66
C GLY A 61 1.34 -7.82 -5.58
N ALA A 62 1.40 -7.18 -4.42
CA ALA A 62 0.82 -5.86 -4.25
C ALA A 62 1.69 -4.99 -3.34
N ASP A 63 1.71 -3.70 -3.65
CA ASP A 63 2.36 -2.67 -2.85
C ASP A 63 1.49 -1.42 -2.76
N SER A 64 1.62 -0.67 -1.66
CA SER A 64 0.93 0.60 -1.46
C SER A 64 1.89 1.62 -0.87
N VAL A 65 1.87 2.83 -1.41
CA VAL A 65 2.69 3.94 -0.94
C VAL A 65 1.84 5.19 -0.73
N ILE A 66 2.27 6.05 0.19
CA ILE A 66 1.70 7.38 0.37
C ILE A 66 2.49 8.35 -0.50
N ASP A 67 1.80 9.08 -1.34
CA ASP A 67 2.33 10.14 -2.19
C ASP A 67 1.84 11.50 -1.68
N LEU A 68 2.73 12.31 -1.12
CA LEU A 68 2.46 13.69 -0.75
C LEU A 68 3.22 14.62 -1.69
N GLU A 69 2.49 15.30 -2.56
CA GLU A 69 3.06 16.29 -3.50
C GLU A 69 4.21 15.71 -4.36
N GLY A 70 4.07 14.48 -4.83
CA GLY A 70 5.07 13.77 -5.63
C GLY A 70 6.21 13.14 -4.83
N LYS A 71 6.15 13.18 -3.50
CA LYS A 71 7.15 12.57 -2.61
C LYS A 71 6.56 11.40 -1.86
N ILE A 72 7.31 10.31 -1.84
CA ILE A 72 6.92 9.13 -1.06
C ILE A 72 7.07 9.40 0.45
N ILE A 73 6.07 9.00 1.21
CA ILE A 73 6.12 8.96 2.67
C ILE A 73 6.38 7.52 3.10
N SER A 74 7.58 7.26 3.59
CA SER A 74 7.97 5.94 4.10
C SER A 74 7.33 5.66 5.46
N LYS A 75 7.33 4.38 5.86
CA LYS A 75 6.89 3.98 7.20
C LYS A 75 7.84 4.56 8.26
N PRO A 76 7.32 4.93 9.42
CA PRO A 76 8.15 5.43 10.51
C PRO A 76 9.01 4.32 11.13
N ASN A 77 10.19 4.67 11.59
CA ASN A 77 11.06 3.78 12.37
C ASN A 77 10.72 3.79 13.87
N ASP A 78 10.11 4.87 14.34
CA ASP A 78 9.69 5.05 15.72
C ASP A 78 8.47 5.98 15.82
N ARG A 79 7.99 6.20 17.05
CA ARG A 79 6.83 7.07 17.32
C ARG A 79 7.13 8.55 17.14
N ILE A 80 8.37 8.98 17.24
CA ILE A 80 8.77 10.37 17.00
C ILE A 80 8.64 10.66 15.51
N GLU A 81 9.18 9.78 14.67
CA GLU A 81 9.04 9.88 13.22
C GLU A 81 7.58 9.78 12.78
N ALA A 82 6.79 8.90 13.42
CA ALA A 82 5.35 8.80 13.17
C ALA A 82 4.62 10.12 13.41
N LEU A 83 4.94 10.83 14.49
CA LEU A 83 4.39 12.16 14.77
C LEU A 83 4.80 13.18 13.70
N GLN A 84 6.05 13.17 13.28
CA GLN A 84 6.54 14.04 12.21
C GLN A 84 5.83 13.77 10.88
N ILE A 85 5.56 12.52 10.56
CA ILE A 85 4.79 12.13 9.36
C ILE A 85 3.36 12.67 9.47
N LEU A 86 2.68 12.49 10.61
CA LEU A 86 1.34 13.03 10.83
C LEU A 86 1.32 14.56 10.69
N GLN A 87 2.32 15.26 11.23
CA GLN A 87 2.45 16.72 11.07
C GLN A 87 2.64 17.13 9.60
N LYS A 88 3.40 16.36 8.80
CA LYS A 88 3.56 16.61 7.36
C LYS A 88 2.27 16.44 6.58
N LEU A 89 1.43 15.48 6.96
CA LEU A 89 0.14 15.18 6.33
C LEU A 89 -0.99 16.10 6.83
N ASN A 90 -0.82 16.71 7.98
CA ASN A 90 -1.86 17.46 8.69
C ASN A 90 -2.45 18.58 7.84
N GLY A 91 -3.78 18.60 7.71
CA GLY A 91 -4.53 19.57 6.90
C GLY A 91 -4.31 19.48 5.39
N LYS A 92 -3.57 18.47 4.90
CA LYS A 92 -3.26 18.29 3.48
C LYS A 92 -4.02 17.13 2.85
N THR A 93 -4.08 17.17 1.53
CA THR A 93 -4.50 16.04 0.70
C THR A 93 -3.28 15.30 0.20
N HIS A 94 -3.29 13.98 0.35
CA HIS A 94 -2.27 13.10 -0.22
C HIS A 94 -2.94 11.96 -1.00
N GLN A 95 -2.16 11.28 -1.82
CA GLN A 95 -2.60 10.11 -2.56
C GLN A 95 -2.13 8.83 -1.87
N LEU A 96 -3.01 7.85 -1.77
CA LEU A 96 -2.64 6.47 -1.51
C LEU A 96 -2.56 5.75 -2.86
N VAL A 97 -1.38 5.33 -3.25
CA VAL A 97 -1.12 4.65 -4.53
C VAL A 97 -1.03 3.16 -4.25
N SER A 98 -1.94 2.37 -4.80
CA SER A 98 -1.98 0.92 -4.64
C SER A 98 -1.74 0.25 -5.98
N SER A 99 -0.66 -0.51 -6.07
CA SER A 99 -0.26 -1.27 -7.26
C SER A 99 -0.40 -2.76 -7.03
N VAL A 100 -0.84 -3.46 -8.05
CA VAL A 100 -0.91 -4.91 -8.10
C VAL A 100 -0.24 -5.42 -9.37
N CYS A 101 0.45 -6.53 -9.23
CA CYS A 101 1.05 -7.28 -10.33
C CYS A 101 0.61 -8.73 -10.24
N ILE A 102 0.25 -9.31 -11.37
CA ILE A 102 0.02 -10.76 -11.52
C ILE A 102 1.15 -11.33 -12.35
N SER A 103 1.79 -12.37 -11.81
CA SER A 103 2.92 -13.05 -12.46
C SER A 103 2.67 -14.55 -12.54
N ARG A 104 3.27 -15.17 -13.55
CA ARG A 104 3.35 -16.62 -13.75
C ARG A 104 4.77 -16.97 -14.20
N ASP A 105 5.35 -18.01 -13.66
CA ASP A 105 6.66 -18.55 -14.03
C ASP A 105 7.80 -17.49 -14.01
N GLY A 106 7.77 -16.61 -13.03
CA GLY A 106 8.77 -15.55 -12.84
C GLY A 106 8.55 -14.30 -13.67
N SER A 107 7.51 -14.21 -14.47
CA SER A 107 7.25 -13.07 -15.34
C SER A 107 5.88 -12.44 -15.09
N MET A 108 5.84 -11.11 -15.12
CA MET A 108 4.60 -10.36 -15.07
C MET A 108 3.74 -10.65 -16.29
N ILE A 109 2.45 -10.96 -16.06
CA ILE A 109 1.46 -11.15 -17.13
C ILE A 109 0.40 -10.04 -17.10
N TRP A 110 0.23 -9.34 -15.99
CA TRP A 110 -0.68 -8.21 -15.87
C TRP A 110 -0.30 -7.33 -14.67
N ASN A 111 -0.61 -6.04 -14.77
CA ASN A 111 -0.50 -5.11 -13.65
C ASN A 111 -1.59 -4.03 -13.71
N TYR A 112 -1.88 -3.46 -12.56
CA TYR A 112 -2.81 -2.34 -12.42
C TYR A 112 -2.38 -1.45 -11.25
N THR A 113 -2.59 -0.15 -11.38
CA THR A 113 -2.34 0.80 -10.31
C THR A 113 -3.53 1.72 -10.18
N ASP A 114 -4.02 1.88 -8.96
CA ASP A 114 -5.11 2.79 -8.62
C ASP A 114 -4.68 3.77 -7.54
N LYS A 115 -5.40 4.88 -7.44
CA LYS A 115 -5.11 5.96 -6.50
C LYS A 115 -6.38 6.39 -5.77
N ALA A 116 -6.23 6.64 -4.49
CA ALA A 116 -7.26 7.27 -3.67
C ALA A 116 -6.72 8.58 -3.08
N SER A 117 -7.58 9.57 -2.94
CA SER A 117 -7.26 10.87 -2.34
C SER A 117 -7.79 10.94 -0.92
N LEU A 118 -6.91 11.23 0.04
CA LEU A 118 -7.25 11.35 1.44
C LEU A 118 -6.87 12.75 1.94
N THR A 119 -7.86 13.51 2.41
CA THR A 119 -7.65 14.84 3.00
C THR A 119 -7.69 14.74 4.50
N MET A 120 -6.55 15.00 5.14
CA MET A 120 -6.42 14.96 6.59
C MET A 120 -7.06 16.21 7.21
N LYS A 121 -7.73 16.05 8.35
CA LYS A 121 -8.21 17.16 9.16
C LYS A 121 -7.04 18.03 9.61
N ASN A 122 -7.31 19.30 9.87
CA ASN A 122 -6.34 20.16 10.55
C ASN A 122 -6.45 19.92 12.06
N MET A 123 -5.50 19.22 12.63
CA MET A 123 -5.48 18.79 14.02
C MET A 123 -4.34 19.49 14.78
N SER A 124 -4.59 19.81 16.04
CA SER A 124 -3.56 20.32 16.95
C SER A 124 -2.54 19.23 17.32
N LEU A 125 -1.36 19.63 17.79
CA LEU A 125 -0.34 18.70 18.26
C LEU A 125 -0.85 17.74 19.34
N PRO A 126 -1.57 18.19 20.39
CA PRO A 126 -2.14 17.28 21.38
C PRO A 126 -3.11 16.25 20.81
N GLU A 127 -3.89 16.61 19.77
CA GLU A 127 -4.82 15.68 19.10
C GLU A 127 -4.05 14.61 18.32
N LEU A 128 -2.96 14.98 17.62
CA LEU A 128 -2.10 14.03 16.93
C LEU A 128 -1.40 13.07 17.91
N GLU A 129 -0.90 13.59 19.03
CA GLU A 129 -0.31 12.76 20.09
C GLU A 129 -1.35 11.82 20.74
N ALA A 130 -2.57 12.30 20.97
CA ALA A 130 -3.66 11.49 21.50
C ALA A 130 -4.06 10.37 20.52
N TYR A 131 -4.06 10.65 19.22
CA TYR A 131 -4.27 9.63 18.21
C TYR A 131 -3.17 8.56 18.25
N LEU A 132 -1.89 8.95 18.26
CA LEU A 132 -0.77 8.00 18.31
C LEU A 132 -0.80 7.10 19.54
N LYS A 133 -1.27 7.59 20.69
CA LYS A 133 -1.42 6.78 21.90
C LYS A 133 -2.43 5.64 21.75
N LYS A 134 -3.40 5.76 20.84
CA LYS A 134 -4.41 4.73 20.56
C LYS A 134 -3.89 3.66 19.59
N ILE A 135 -2.84 3.95 18.81
CA ILE A 135 -2.30 3.05 17.79
C ILE A 135 -1.21 2.18 18.39
N SER A 136 -1.34 0.86 18.20
CA SER A 136 -0.30 -0.10 18.60
C SER A 136 0.91 -0.02 17.68
N ASP A 137 2.08 -0.41 18.17
CA ASP A 137 3.31 -0.48 17.36
C ASP A 137 3.15 -1.42 16.16
N THR A 138 2.43 -2.52 16.33
CA THR A 138 2.14 -3.47 15.26
C THR A 138 1.41 -2.80 14.08
N VAL A 139 0.40 -1.98 14.37
CA VAL A 139 -0.33 -1.23 13.33
C VAL A 139 0.56 -0.17 12.72
N LEU A 140 1.27 0.60 13.54
CA LEU A 140 2.12 1.68 13.09
C LEU A 140 3.20 1.22 12.10
N TYR A 141 3.89 0.11 12.39
CA TYR A 141 4.96 -0.40 11.53
C TYR A 141 4.45 -1.24 10.36
N ALA A 142 3.25 -1.81 10.45
CA ALA A 142 2.65 -2.57 9.35
C ALA A 142 1.99 -1.68 8.30
N TYR A 143 1.25 -0.63 8.73
CA TYR A 143 0.36 0.16 7.87
C TYR A 143 0.78 1.63 7.69
N ASN A 144 1.97 2.02 8.18
CA ASN A 144 2.35 3.41 8.31
C ASN A 144 1.55 4.11 9.43
N VAL A 145 1.38 5.42 9.39
CA VAL A 145 0.77 6.20 10.49
C VAL A 145 -0.75 6.05 10.61
N TYR A 146 -1.41 5.37 9.67
CA TYR A 146 -2.84 5.12 9.76
C TYR A 146 -3.26 3.83 9.07
N GLN A 147 -4.33 3.24 9.59
CA GLN A 147 -5.09 2.15 8.97
C GLN A 147 -6.54 2.61 8.85
N ILE A 148 -7.07 2.67 7.63
CA ILE A 148 -8.42 3.19 7.36
C ILE A 148 -9.51 2.32 7.98
N GLU A 149 -9.29 1.03 8.09
CA GLU A 149 -10.22 0.07 8.71
C GLU A 149 -10.35 0.23 10.24
N GLY A 150 -9.49 1.06 10.86
CA GLY A 150 -9.43 1.28 12.29
C GLY A 150 -9.49 2.76 12.67
N GLU A 151 -8.80 3.12 13.73
CA GLU A 151 -8.71 4.49 14.27
C GLU A 151 -8.24 5.52 13.22
N GLY A 152 -7.48 5.09 12.23
CA GLY A 152 -6.94 5.97 11.18
C GLY A 152 -8.01 6.72 10.38
N ARG A 153 -9.22 6.15 10.24
CA ARG A 153 -10.32 6.83 9.54
C ARG A 153 -10.69 8.17 10.18
N SER A 154 -10.54 8.29 11.49
CA SER A 154 -10.87 9.50 12.25
C SER A 154 -10.00 10.71 11.89
N LEU A 155 -8.82 10.49 11.31
CA LEU A 155 -7.89 11.54 10.87
C LEU A 155 -8.40 12.34 9.67
N PHE A 156 -9.28 11.77 8.85
CA PHE A 156 -9.64 12.32 7.55
C PHE A 156 -10.98 13.05 7.55
N SER A 157 -10.99 14.21 6.91
CA SER A 157 -12.22 14.97 6.60
C SER A 157 -12.85 14.51 5.28
N LYS A 158 -12.04 14.01 4.34
CA LYS A 158 -12.49 13.53 3.04
C LYS A 158 -11.66 12.33 2.59
N ILE A 159 -12.32 11.32 2.04
CA ILE A 159 -11.72 10.14 1.45
C ILE A 159 -12.41 9.90 0.11
N GLU A 160 -11.67 9.88 -0.98
CA GLU A 160 -12.17 9.70 -2.35
C GLU A 160 -11.37 8.59 -3.04
N GLY A 161 -12.07 7.62 -3.60
CA GLY A 161 -11.50 6.48 -4.30
C GLY A 161 -12.22 5.19 -3.96
N ASP A 162 -11.79 4.11 -4.60
CA ASP A 162 -12.30 2.77 -4.34
C ASP A 162 -11.87 2.26 -2.96
N GLU A 163 -12.79 1.68 -2.20
CA GLU A 163 -12.55 1.25 -0.82
C GLU A 163 -11.50 0.14 -0.74
N ASP A 164 -11.51 -0.82 -1.69
CA ASP A 164 -10.52 -1.90 -1.74
C ASP A 164 -9.13 -1.37 -2.12
N THR A 165 -9.07 -0.36 -2.99
CA THR A 165 -7.82 0.37 -3.31
C THR A 165 -7.25 1.05 -2.08
N ILE A 166 -8.08 1.70 -1.28
CA ILE A 166 -7.68 2.35 -0.03
C ILE A 166 -7.14 1.32 0.98
N MET A 167 -7.74 0.14 1.02
CA MET A 167 -7.26 -0.99 1.83
C MET A 167 -6.05 -1.71 1.22
N GLY A 168 -5.52 -1.22 0.10
CA GLY A 168 -4.27 -1.62 -0.50
C GLY A 168 -4.35 -2.75 -1.53
N LEU A 169 -5.53 -2.98 -2.12
CA LEU A 169 -5.70 -3.97 -3.19
C LEU A 169 -6.91 -3.64 -4.09
N PRO A 170 -6.73 -3.23 -5.34
CA PRO A 170 -7.81 -2.99 -6.31
C PRO A 170 -8.41 -4.32 -6.80
N VAL A 171 -9.22 -4.96 -5.95
CA VAL A 171 -9.68 -6.35 -6.15
C VAL A 171 -10.63 -6.52 -7.32
N LYS A 172 -11.42 -5.50 -7.65
CA LYS A 172 -12.35 -5.54 -8.79
C LYS A 172 -11.60 -5.82 -10.10
N GLN A 173 -10.52 -5.08 -10.35
CA GLN A 173 -9.70 -5.22 -11.54
C GLN A 173 -8.93 -6.55 -11.56
N ILE A 174 -8.49 -7.02 -10.40
CA ILE A 174 -7.89 -8.36 -10.27
C ILE A 174 -8.89 -9.41 -10.71
N LYS A 175 -10.11 -9.36 -10.19
CA LYS A 175 -11.16 -10.33 -10.51
C LYS A 175 -11.51 -10.31 -11.99
N GLU A 176 -11.74 -9.12 -12.57
CA GLU A 176 -12.00 -8.96 -14.01
C GLU A 176 -10.89 -9.55 -14.89
N TYR A 177 -9.64 -9.48 -14.44
CA TYR A 177 -8.54 -10.10 -15.16
C TYR A 177 -8.50 -11.62 -14.99
N LEU A 178 -8.68 -12.14 -13.77
CA LEU A 178 -8.69 -13.59 -13.51
C LEU A 178 -9.82 -14.28 -14.26
N ASP A 179 -11.01 -13.69 -14.30
CA ASP A 179 -12.18 -14.22 -15.03
C ASP A 179 -11.93 -14.34 -16.56
N ARG A 180 -10.95 -13.63 -17.10
CA ARG A 180 -10.54 -13.74 -18.53
C ARG A 180 -9.47 -14.81 -18.78
N LEU A 181 -8.85 -15.33 -17.72
CA LEU A 181 -7.85 -16.39 -17.84
C LEU A 181 -8.47 -17.79 -17.83
N GLU A 182 -9.73 -17.91 -17.37
CA GLU A 182 -10.53 -19.12 -17.41
C GLU A 182 -11.18 -19.32 -18.80
#